data_9771e38f8a8d6ea21ccc7f599205959f
#
_entry.id   9771e38f8a8d6ea21ccc7f599205959f
#
_cell.length_a   1.000
_cell.length_b   1.000
_cell.length_c   1.000
_cell.angle_alpha   90.00
_cell.angle_beta   90.00
_cell.angle_gamma   90.00
#
_symmetry.space_group_name_H-M   'P 1'
#
loop_
_entity.id
_entity.type
_entity.pdbx_description
1 polymer ?
#
loop_
_entity_poly.entity_id
_entity_poly.type
_entity_poly.pdbx_seq_one_letter_code
_entity_poly.pdbx_strand_id
1 'polypeptide(L)'
;MTSDPSWTDIFGHPTPYPEQADGIEAAIEAADAGGFLALEGACGTGKTMLSLTAGIDRVRDPDSAFERVFVLTSVKQQLRQFETDLETINANLPEHADPVSGITLVGKADVCPYARENRAGIDRGTVYERCDGLRERTRNLIGDDGATTAGALSRAARSQQVGLADSGSSTDASSDFLTVDGEPTPYPPDTETHGDTEFCPFYAGYLEDLPEDGNTPEVAVPFEYEAHGHVGPDELVRLAASHGSCPHSVMGALVPAVDVVIGNYYHAFDPVTTATFTGALLDESTFVVCDEAHMLEPRVRDLVSDRVADASLRDAVTELTRVIQPLTLTADSSDRSSDDTQVTASADAETTASADAETIRAELADADVTLEDLERVRAFY
;
A
#
# COMPACT_ATOMS: atom_id res chain seq x y z
N MET A 1 11.91 -17.96 45.98
CA MET A 1 12.30 -16.81 45.14
C MET A 1 11.36 -16.90 43.94
N THR A 2 10.37 -16.04 43.87
CA THR A 2 9.56 -15.90 42.69
C THR A 2 10.49 -15.31 41.61
N SER A 3 10.72 -16.02 40.52
CA SER A 3 11.39 -15.46 39.37
C SER A 3 10.60 -14.23 38.91
N ASP A 4 11.29 -13.16 38.52
CA ASP A 4 10.62 -12.00 37.92
C ASP A 4 9.81 -12.49 36.70
N PRO A 5 8.67 -11.83 36.38
CA PRO A 5 7.90 -12.15 35.15
C PRO A 5 8.76 -12.03 33.88
N SER A 6 8.53 -12.91 32.89
CA SER A 6 9.32 -12.94 31.64
C SER A 6 9.36 -11.62 30.91
N TRP A 7 8.24 -10.87 30.90
CA TRP A 7 8.11 -9.59 30.23
C TRP A 7 9.01 -8.47 30.81
N THR A 8 9.55 -8.62 32.04
CA THR A 8 10.43 -7.60 32.66
C THR A 8 11.73 -7.40 31.89
N ASP A 9 12.24 -8.42 31.24
CA ASP A 9 13.43 -8.34 30.39
C ASP A 9 13.17 -7.66 29.03
N ILE A 10 11.89 -7.55 28.65
CA ILE A 10 11.45 -6.91 27.38
C ILE A 10 11.04 -5.45 27.62
N PHE A 11 10.60 -5.10 28.83
CA PHE A 11 10.11 -3.76 29.14
C PHE A 11 11.22 -2.71 28.98
N GLY A 12 11.05 -1.77 28.05
CA GLY A 12 12.08 -0.83 27.61
C GLY A 12 12.55 0.21 28.64
N HIS A 13 12.07 0.15 29.91
CA HIS A 13 12.46 1.06 30.98
C HIS A 13 12.82 0.29 32.25
N PRO A 14 13.66 0.86 33.15
CA PRO A 14 14.14 0.14 34.31
C PRO A 14 13.04 -0.31 35.30
N THR A 15 11.92 0.37 35.33
CA THR A 15 10.82 0.05 36.27
C THR A 15 9.48 0.51 35.68
N PRO A 16 8.52 -0.41 35.50
CA PRO A 16 7.18 -0.05 35.09
C PRO A 16 6.42 0.66 36.21
N TYR A 17 5.43 1.45 35.87
CA TYR A 17 4.43 1.88 36.83
C TYR A 17 3.56 0.67 37.22
N PRO A 18 3.00 0.65 38.45
CA PRO A 18 2.14 -0.47 38.90
C PRO A 18 1.00 -0.77 37.89
N GLU A 19 0.37 0.27 37.37
CA GLU A 19 -0.73 0.14 36.40
C GLU A 19 -0.28 -0.40 35.05
N GLN A 20 1.00 -0.17 34.66
CA GLN A 20 1.59 -0.79 33.47
C GLN A 20 1.83 -2.29 33.70
N ALA A 21 2.37 -2.67 34.85
CA ALA A 21 2.58 -4.07 35.19
C ALA A 21 1.26 -4.85 35.21
N ASP A 22 0.25 -4.31 35.91
CA ASP A 22 -1.09 -4.90 35.93
C ASP A 22 -1.70 -5.03 34.52
N GLY A 23 -1.50 -4.02 33.67
CA GLY A 23 -1.98 -4.02 32.29
C GLY A 23 -1.25 -5.02 31.38
N ILE A 24 0.07 -5.19 31.54
CA ILE A 24 0.86 -6.19 30.80
C ILE A 24 0.37 -7.60 31.19
N GLU A 25 0.25 -7.89 32.50
CA GLU A 25 -0.21 -9.18 32.97
C GLU A 25 -1.63 -9.49 32.50
N ALA A 26 -2.53 -8.51 32.54
CA ALA A 26 -3.90 -8.68 32.03
C ALA A 26 -3.93 -8.92 30.52
N ALA A 27 -3.05 -8.29 29.74
CA ALA A 27 -2.95 -8.49 28.29
C ALA A 27 -2.43 -9.90 27.95
N ILE A 28 -1.42 -10.37 28.69
CA ILE A 28 -0.88 -11.73 28.56
C ILE A 28 -1.95 -12.77 28.92
N GLU A 29 -2.65 -12.59 30.05
CA GLU A 29 -3.73 -13.49 30.46
C GLU A 29 -4.87 -13.55 29.42
N ALA A 30 -5.26 -12.40 28.88
CA ALA A 30 -6.27 -12.33 27.82
C ALA A 30 -5.83 -13.04 26.53
N ALA A 31 -4.56 -12.89 26.14
CA ALA A 31 -3.98 -13.56 24.99
C ALA A 31 -3.93 -15.08 25.17
N ASP A 32 -3.45 -15.57 26.31
CA ASP A 32 -3.38 -16.99 26.65
C ASP A 32 -4.77 -17.65 26.69
N ALA A 33 -5.79 -16.87 27.03
CA ALA A 33 -7.19 -17.31 27.01
C ALA A 33 -7.82 -17.23 25.60
N GLY A 34 -7.11 -16.75 24.57
CA GLY A 34 -7.66 -16.50 23.24
C GLY A 34 -8.78 -15.43 23.25
N GLY A 35 -8.67 -14.45 24.14
CA GLY A 35 -9.69 -13.44 24.41
C GLY A 35 -9.38 -12.05 23.88
N PHE A 36 -10.11 -11.07 24.38
CA PHE A 36 -9.95 -9.65 24.07
C PHE A 36 -9.78 -8.84 25.35
N LEU A 37 -8.84 -7.88 25.33
CA LEU A 37 -8.70 -6.91 26.42
C LEU A 37 -9.07 -5.50 25.91
N ALA A 38 -9.97 -4.82 26.59
CA ALA A 38 -10.20 -3.40 26.43
C ALA A 38 -9.51 -2.65 27.58
N LEU A 39 -8.45 -1.92 27.25
CA LEU A 39 -7.64 -1.19 28.24
C LEU A 39 -7.91 0.31 28.10
N GLU A 40 -8.41 0.94 29.16
CA GLU A 40 -8.57 2.39 29.26
C GLU A 40 -7.52 2.96 30.23
N GLY A 41 -6.81 3.97 29.78
CA GLY A 41 -5.80 4.65 30.60
C GLY A 41 -5.65 6.11 30.19
N ALA A 42 -5.26 6.96 31.12
CA ALA A 42 -4.99 8.38 30.86
C ALA A 42 -3.87 8.55 29.82
N CYS A 43 -3.81 9.73 29.18
CA CYS A 43 -2.69 10.07 28.30
C CYS A 43 -1.36 10.05 29.09
N GLY A 44 -0.31 9.51 28.47
CA GLY A 44 1.02 9.44 29.09
C GLY A 44 1.23 8.32 30.11
N THR A 45 0.29 7.38 30.26
CA THR A 45 0.46 6.20 31.12
C THR A 45 1.30 5.07 30.47
N GLY A 46 1.84 5.29 29.28
CA GLY A 46 2.70 4.32 28.59
C GLY A 46 1.96 3.10 28.06
N LYS A 47 0.71 3.27 27.58
CA LYS A 47 -0.09 2.19 26.97
C LYS A 47 0.60 1.54 25.77
N THR A 48 1.32 2.33 24.96
CA THR A 48 2.07 1.86 23.79
C THR A 48 3.15 0.87 24.20
N MET A 49 4.00 1.26 25.15
CA MET A 49 5.04 0.40 25.73
C MET A 49 4.46 -0.87 26.34
N LEU A 50 3.37 -0.73 27.11
CA LEU A 50 2.64 -1.85 27.73
C LEU A 50 2.18 -2.87 26.68
N SER A 51 1.51 -2.40 25.62
CA SER A 51 0.95 -3.28 24.59
C SER A 51 2.04 -3.97 23.76
N LEU A 52 3.13 -3.27 23.43
CA LEU A 52 4.29 -3.87 22.75
C LEU A 52 4.95 -4.92 23.65
N THR A 53 5.19 -4.61 24.94
CA THR A 53 5.81 -5.55 25.87
C THR A 53 5.01 -6.83 25.98
N ALA A 54 3.69 -6.75 26.19
CA ALA A 54 2.83 -7.92 26.29
C ALA A 54 2.82 -8.76 24.99
N GLY A 55 2.73 -8.09 23.84
CA GLY A 55 2.73 -8.79 22.55
C GLY A 55 4.07 -9.47 22.25
N ILE A 56 5.19 -8.78 22.46
CA ILE A 56 6.53 -9.31 22.24
C ILE A 56 6.83 -10.47 23.22
N ASP A 57 6.38 -10.38 24.48
CA ASP A 57 6.51 -11.47 25.43
C ASP A 57 5.82 -12.74 24.93
N ARG A 58 4.63 -12.62 24.35
CA ARG A 58 3.91 -13.77 23.77
C ARG A 58 4.59 -14.30 22.51
N VAL A 59 5.12 -13.45 21.64
CA VAL A 59 5.87 -13.89 20.45
C VAL A 59 7.17 -14.62 20.82
N ARG A 60 7.83 -14.21 21.90
CA ARG A 60 9.08 -14.82 22.35
C ARG A 60 8.91 -16.03 23.28
N ASP A 61 7.71 -16.28 23.75
CA ASP A 61 7.41 -17.45 24.55
C ASP A 61 7.25 -18.69 23.64
N PRO A 62 8.15 -19.69 23.74
CA PRO A 62 8.09 -20.88 22.89
C PRO A 62 6.85 -21.76 23.10
N ASP A 63 6.14 -21.57 24.21
CA ASP A 63 4.90 -22.29 24.53
C ASP A 63 3.66 -21.53 24.05
N SER A 64 3.83 -20.31 23.51
CA SER A 64 2.77 -19.47 22.97
C SER A 64 2.44 -19.84 21.51
N ALA A 65 1.21 -19.58 21.11
CA ALA A 65 0.77 -19.73 19.71
C ALA A 65 1.04 -18.48 18.86
N PHE A 66 1.49 -17.38 19.45
CA PHE A 66 1.71 -16.13 18.75
C PHE A 66 3.07 -16.10 18.07
N GLU A 67 3.07 -15.75 16.77
CA GLU A 67 4.29 -15.62 15.95
C GLU A 67 4.65 -14.15 15.71
N ARG A 68 3.68 -13.24 15.83
CA ARG A 68 3.89 -11.81 15.54
C ARG A 68 2.93 -10.89 16.28
N VAL A 69 3.33 -9.63 16.37
CA VAL A 69 2.49 -8.53 16.88
C VAL A 69 2.09 -7.66 15.72
N PHE A 70 0.79 -7.39 15.55
CA PHE A 70 0.30 -6.42 14.58
C PHE A 70 -0.32 -5.22 15.27
N VAL A 71 0.37 -4.09 15.22
CA VAL A 71 -0.06 -2.82 15.82
C VAL A 71 -0.81 -1.99 14.80
N LEU A 72 -2.01 -1.56 15.16
CA LEU A 72 -2.91 -0.75 14.34
C LEU A 72 -3.23 0.58 15.04
N THR A 73 -2.96 1.68 14.36
CA THR A 73 -3.27 3.01 14.87
C THR A 73 -4.17 3.79 13.91
N SER A 74 -4.75 4.90 14.37
CA SER A 74 -5.65 5.71 13.57
C SER A 74 -4.96 6.79 12.74
N VAL A 75 -3.73 7.21 13.12
CA VAL A 75 -3.01 8.34 12.49
C VAL A 75 -1.51 8.07 12.37
N LYS A 76 -0.90 8.58 11.30
CA LYS A 76 0.54 8.42 11.02
C LYS A 76 1.47 8.91 12.14
N GLN A 77 1.06 9.89 12.93
CA GLN A 77 1.87 10.40 14.03
C GLN A 77 2.05 9.39 15.16
N GLN A 78 1.06 8.53 15.38
CA GLN A 78 1.12 7.49 16.41
C GLN A 78 2.01 6.32 15.99
N LEU A 79 2.19 6.08 14.68
CA LEU A 79 3.15 5.07 14.20
C LEU A 79 4.54 5.34 14.78
N ARG A 80 5.00 6.61 14.77
CA ARG A 80 6.31 6.99 15.31
C ARG A 80 6.46 6.73 16.80
N GLN A 81 5.38 6.77 17.57
CA GLN A 81 5.46 6.44 18.99
C GLN A 81 5.76 4.96 19.18
N PHE A 82 5.10 4.08 18.40
CA PHE A 82 5.39 2.64 18.43
C PHE A 82 6.80 2.33 17.92
N GLU A 83 7.27 3.02 16.88
CA GLU A 83 8.66 2.93 16.40
C GLU A 83 9.65 3.25 17.52
N THR A 84 9.48 4.40 18.18
CA THR A 84 10.34 4.86 19.27
C THR A 84 10.31 3.92 20.48
N ASP A 85 9.13 3.40 20.83
CA ASP A 85 8.99 2.48 21.95
C ASP A 85 9.64 1.12 21.62
N LEU A 86 9.54 0.62 20.38
CA LEU A 86 10.23 -0.58 19.93
C LEU A 86 11.76 -0.41 19.91
N GLU A 87 12.26 0.74 19.43
CA GLU A 87 13.67 1.09 19.52
C GLU A 87 14.15 1.16 20.96
N THR A 88 13.30 1.68 21.87
CA THR A 88 13.61 1.75 23.31
C THR A 88 13.67 0.35 23.92
N ILE A 89 12.76 -0.54 23.55
CA ILE A 89 12.81 -1.96 23.95
C ILE A 89 14.15 -2.57 23.49
N ASN A 90 14.47 -2.48 22.20
CA ASN A 90 15.70 -3.04 21.63
C ASN A 90 16.98 -2.50 22.28
N ALA A 91 17.00 -1.20 22.62
CA ALA A 91 18.14 -0.57 23.28
C ALA A 91 18.36 -1.05 24.74
N ASN A 92 17.34 -1.63 25.36
CA ASN A 92 17.37 -2.06 26.75
C ASN A 92 17.25 -3.58 26.94
N LEU A 93 17.19 -4.34 25.84
CA LEU A 93 17.23 -5.81 25.92
C LEU A 93 18.55 -6.30 26.57
N PRO A 94 18.52 -7.44 27.24
CA PRO A 94 19.74 -8.09 27.73
C PRO A 94 20.75 -8.34 26.58
N GLU A 95 22.05 -8.21 26.85
CA GLU A 95 23.12 -8.36 25.83
C GLU A 95 23.09 -9.71 25.07
N HIS A 96 22.45 -10.71 25.60
CA HIS A 96 22.34 -12.04 24.99
C HIS A 96 21.02 -12.27 24.25
N ALA A 97 20.11 -11.32 24.29
CA ALA A 97 18.82 -11.41 23.60
C ALA A 97 18.96 -10.85 22.19
N ASP A 98 18.39 -11.55 21.22
CA ASP A 98 18.30 -11.05 19.85
C ASP A 98 17.38 -9.81 19.77
N PRO A 99 17.65 -8.83 18.93
CA PRO A 99 16.78 -7.69 18.71
C PRO A 99 15.37 -8.14 18.31
N VAL A 100 14.36 -7.37 18.71
CA VAL A 100 12.98 -7.54 18.21
C VAL A 100 12.92 -6.93 16.82
N SER A 101 12.68 -7.76 15.81
CA SER A 101 12.54 -7.30 14.43
C SER A 101 11.20 -6.61 14.22
N GLY A 102 11.19 -5.54 13.41
CA GLY A 102 9.94 -4.81 13.15
C GLY A 102 9.96 -4.04 11.85
N ILE A 103 8.76 -3.80 11.30
CA ILE A 103 8.54 -3.01 10.09
C ILE A 103 7.37 -2.06 10.25
N THR A 104 7.50 -0.83 9.73
CA THR A 104 6.38 0.11 9.65
C THR A 104 5.79 0.13 8.25
N LEU A 105 4.49 -0.17 8.15
CA LEU A 105 3.76 -0.19 6.90
C LEU A 105 3.34 1.20 6.47
N VAL A 106 3.65 1.55 5.23
CA VAL A 106 3.27 2.81 4.59
C VAL A 106 2.89 2.58 3.12
N GLY A 107 2.24 3.56 2.51
CA GLY A 107 1.84 3.47 1.11
C GLY A 107 3.02 3.57 0.11
N LYS A 108 2.82 3.12 -1.12
CA LYS A 108 3.81 3.20 -2.22
C LYS A 108 4.43 4.60 -2.37
N ALA A 109 3.66 5.65 -2.15
CA ALA A 109 4.11 7.04 -2.26
C ALA A 109 5.17 7.44 -1.22
N ASP A 110 5.22 6.72 -0.10
CA ASP A 110 6.14 7.00 1.01
C ASP A 110 7.46 6.20 0.88
N VAL A 111 7.50 5.12 0.07
CA VAL A 111 8.69 4.26 -0.06
C VAL A 111 9.19 4.13 -1.50
N CYS A 112 8.47 4.58 -2.52
CA CYS A 112 8.98 4.55 -3.88
C CYS A 112 10.02 5.66 -4.08
N PRO A 113 11.30 5.35 -4.44
CA PRO A 113 12.33 6.36 -4.65
C PRO A 113 11.91 7.41 -5.68
N TYR A 114 11.31 7.00 -6.79
CA TYR A 114 10.85 7.91 -7.83
C TYR A 114 9.75 8.85 -7.36
N ALA A 115 8.77 8.35 -6.59
CA ALA A 115 7.68 9.17 -6.07
C ALA A 115 8.15 10.17 -5.01
N ARG A 116 9.16 9.81 -4.23
CA ARG A 116 9.76 10.69 -3.21
C ARG A 116 10.50 11.87 -3.84
N GLU A 117 11.08 11.65 -5.01
CA GLU A 117 11.88 12.64 -5.73
C GLU A 117 11.17 13.30 -6.91
N ASN A 118 9.92 12.92 -7.18
CA ASN A 118 9.15 13.37 -8.35
C ASN A 118 9.91 13.14 -9.68
N ARG A 119 10.45 11.93 -9.87
CA ARG A 119 11.23 11.53 -11.04
C ARG A 119 10.50 10.55 -11.93
N ALA A 120 10.94 10.42 -13.16
CA ALA A 120 10.39 9.50 -14.17
C ALA A 120 8.86 9.69 -14.40
N GLY A 121 8.35 10.90 -14.20
CA GLY A 121 6.90 11.17 -14.26
C GLY A 121 6.09 10.52 -13.15
N ILE A 122 6.75 10.15 -12.05
CA ILE A 122 6.14 9.54 -10.87
C ILE A 122 6.18 10.54 -9.72
N ASP A 123 5.02 10.92 -9.23
CA ASP A 123 4.83 11.72 -8.02
C ASP A 123 3.89 11.01 -7.04
N ARG A 124 3.57 11.66 -5.92
CA ARG A 124 2.68 11.07 -4.91
C ARG A 124 1.25 10.81 -5.40
N GLY A 125 0.79 11.52 -6.43
CA GLY A 125 -0.55 11.37 -7.01
C GLY A 125 -0.60 10.28 -8.09
N THR A 126 0.45 10.16 -8.88
CA THR A 126 0.51 9.25 -10.05
C THR A 126 1.15 7.90 -9.74
N VAL A 127 1.80 7.73 -8.56
CA VAL A 127 2.62 6.56 -8.23
C VAL A 127 1.87 5.23 -8.33
N TYR A 128 0.59 5.18 -7.97
CA TYR A 128 -0.15 3.92 -7.97
C TYR A 128 -0.35 3.39 -9.39
N GLU A 129 -0.92 4.19 -10.26
CA GLU A 129 -1.15 3.83 -11.67
C GLU A 129 0.17 3.61 -12.42
N ARG A 130 1.11 4.54 -12.26
CA ARG A 130 2.41 4.49 -12.94
C ARG A 130 3.24 3.29 -12.52
N CYS A 131 3.28 2.98 -11.22
CA CYS A 131 3.98 1.81 -10.68
C CYS A 131 3.38 0.51 -11.18
N ASP A 132 2.05 0.39 -11.19
CA ASP A 132 1.39 -0.84 -11.61
C ASP A 132 1.67 -1.12 -13.10
N GLY A 133 1.59 -0.09 -13.96
CA GLY A 133 1.97 -0.20 -15.37
C GLY A 133 3.46 -0.56 -15.58
N LEU A 134 4.38 0.03 -14.79
CA LEU A 134 5.80 -0.33 -14.86
C LEU A 134 6.07 -1.76 -14.41
N ARG A 135 5.42 -2.21 -13.34
CA ARG A 135 5.54 -3.59 -12.84
C ARG A 135 5.02 -4.61 -13.85
N GLU A 136 3.88 -4.33 -14.47
CA GLU A 136 3.33 -5.18 -15.52
C GLU A 136 4.29 -5.29 -16.72
N ARG A 137 4.79 -4.17 -17.22
CA ARG A 137 5.76 -4.15 -18.32
C ARG A 137 7.06 -4.89 -17.95
N THR A 138 7.55 -4.71 -16.71
CA THR A 138 8.74 -5.43 -16.23
C THR A 138 8.52 -6.94 -16.24
N ARG A 139 7.37 -7.43 -15.75
CA ARG A 139 7.03 -8.86 -15.79
C ARG A 139 6.90 -9.39 -17.22
N ASN A 140 6.28 -8.62 -18.12
CA ASN A 140 6.12 -9.02 -19.52
C ASN A 140 7.44 -9.14 -20.27
N LEU A 141 8.44 -8.31 -19.91
CA LEU A 141 9.81 -8.42 -20.45
C LEU A 141 10.52 -9.70 -19.99
N ILE A 142 10.18 -10.22 -18.82
CA ILE A 142 10.82 -11.38 -18.16
C ILE A 142 10.05 -12.67 -18.44
N GLY A 143 8.76 -12.61 -18.80
CA GLY A 143 7.88 -13.77 -18.97
C GLY A 143 8.34 -14.81 -20.01
N ASP A 144 7.61 -15.92 -20.14
CA ASP A 144 7.99 -17.11 -20.95
C ASP A 144 8.31 -16.80 -22.43
N ASP A 145 7.67 -15.76 -22.98
CA ASP A 145 7.98 -15.22 -24.32
C ASP A 145 8.93 -14.00 -24.24
N GLY A 146 9.42 -13.66 -23.03
CA GLY A 146 10.25 -12.51 -22.76
C GLY A 146 11.66 -12.67 -23.35
N ALA A 147 12.16 -11.58 -23.94
CA ALA A 147 13.49 -11.55 -24.55
C ALA A 147 14.63 -11.51 -23.53
N THR A 148 14.34 -11.44 -22.21
CA THR A 148 15.34 -11.17 -21.20
C THR A 148 14.98 -11.79 -19.83
N THR A 149 15.92 -11.72 -18.88
CA THR A 149 15.73 -12.17 -17.50
C THR A 149 15.74 -10.97 -16.53
N ALA A 150 15.18 -11.14 -15.33
CA ALA A 150 15.22 -10.13 -14.27
C ALA A 150 16.64 -9.64 -14.00
N GLY A 151 17.59 -10.58 -13.87
CA GLY A 151 19.00 -10.26 -13.68
C GLY A 151 19.67 -9.58 -14.87
N ALA A 152 19.20 -9.79 -16.09
CA ALA A 152 19.72 -9.05 -17.25
C ALA A 152 19.24 -7.60 -17.26
N LEU A 153 17.97 -7.35 -16.92
CA LEU A 153 17.42 -6.00 -16.76
C LEU A 153 18.10 -5.25 -15.60
N SER A 154 18.25 -5.88 -14.45
CA SER A 154 18.92 -5.33 -13.28
C SER A 154 20.39 -4.96 -13.59
N ARG A 155 21.15 -5.85 -14.25
CA ARG A 155 22.52 -5.57 -14.67
C ARG A 155 22.61 -4.46 -15.71
N ALA A 156 21.68 -4.39 -16.66
CA ALA A 156 21.66 -3.32 -17.66
C ALA A 156 21.48 -1.95 -17.02
N ALA A 157 20.56 -1.82 -16.06
CA ALA A 157 20.34 -0.61 -15.30
C ALA A 157 21.59 -0.18 -14.49
N ARG A 158 22.24 -1.12 -13.80
CA ARG A 158 23.48 -0.87 -13.05
C ARG A 158 24.64 -0.43 -13.96
N SER A 159 24.78 -1.03 -15.14
CA SER A 159 25.88 -0.74 -16.07
C SER A 159 25.80 0.65 -16.70
N GLN A 160 24.63 1.19 -16.91
CA GLN A 160 24.42 2.54 -17.44
C GLN A 160 24.93 3.62 -16.48
N GLN A 161 24.78 3.40 -15.19
CA GLN A 161 25.19 4.34 -14.18
C GLN A 161 26.72 4.41 -14.01
N VAL A 162 27.40 3.27 -14.09
CA VAL A 162 28.87 3.24 -14.08
C VAL A 162 29.45 4.04 -15.24
N GLY A 163 28.83 3.97 -16.42
CA GLY A 163 29.25 4.75 -17.60
C GLY A 163 29.04 6.27 -17.46
N LEU A 164 28.03 6.70 -16.73
CA LEU A 164 27.74 8.11 -16.43
C LEU A 164 28.72 8.70 -15.40
N ALA A 165 29.07 7.94 -14.38
CA ALA A 165 30.03 8.35 -13.36
C ALA A 165 31.44 8.55 -13.94
N ASP A 166 31.83 7.73 -14.93
CA ASP A 166 33.15 7.82 -15.60
C ASP A 166 33.22 8.99 -16.62
N SER A 167 32.08 9.51 -17.07
CA SER A 167 32.04 10.62 -18.04
C SER A 167 32.04 12.02 -17.42
N GLY A 168 32.17 12.16 -16.10
CA GLY A 168 32.37 13.46 -15.43
C GLY A 168 31.20 14.44 -15.52
N SER A 169 30.02 13.99 -15.95
CA SER A 169 28.80 14.78 -15.86
C SER A 169 28.30 14.72 -14.42
N SER A 170 28.60 15.76 -13.64
CA SER A 170 27.94 16.00 -12.36
C SER A 170 26.45 16.17 -12.63
N THR A 171 25.70 15.08 -12.64
CA THR A 171 24.27 15.17 -12.41
C THR A 171 24.08 15.65 -10.99
N ASP A 172 23.53 16.82 -10.87
CA ASP A 172 23.18 17.55 -9.66
C ASP A 172 22.01 16.85 -8.96
N ALA A 173 22.20 15.62 -8.55
CA ALA A 173 21.15 14.77 -8.04
C ALA A 173 21.69 13.77 -7.02
N SER A 174 22.28 14.29 -5.96
CA SER A 174 22.31 13.54 -4.71
C SER A 174 20.93 13.60 -4.11
N SER A 175 20.07 12.67 -4.45
CA SER A 175 18.88 12.47 -3.66
C SER A 175 19.27 11.90 -2.30
N ASP A 176 18.77 12.48 -1.23
CA ASP A 176 19.13 12.06 0.14
C ASP A 176 18.76 10.58 0.42
N PHE A 177 17.85 10.00 -0.36
CA PHE A 177 17.45 8.57 -0.21
C PHE A 177 18.30 7.61 -0.99
N LEU A 178 18.88 8.06 -2.11
CA LEU A 178 19.71 7.26 -2.99
C LEU A 178 21.19 7.44 -2.67
N THR A 179 21.51 7.77 -1.41
CA THR A 179 22.87 7.79 -0.90
C THR A 179 23.02 6.82 0.26
N VAL A 180 24.05 6.01 0.23
CA VAL A 180 24.46 5.15 1.35
C VAL A 180 25.81 5.65 1.82
N ASP A 181 25.95 5.96 3.11
CA ASP A 181 27.17 6.50 3.71
C ASP A 181 27.73 7.75 3.00
N GLY A 182 26.84 8.55 2.38
CA GLY A 182 27.21 9.77 1.65
C GLY A 182 27.62 9.55 0.19
N GLU A 183 27.64 8.31 -0.28
CA GLU A 183 27.92 7.97 -1.67
C GLU A 183 26.59 7.72 -2.45
N PRO A 184 26.49 8.15 -3.72
CA PRO A 184 25.33 7.86 -4.56
C PRO A 184 25.13 6.37 -4.71
N THR A 185 23.86 5.90 -4.67
CA THR A 185 23.60 4.50 -4.98
C THR A 185 23.94 4.20 -6.44
N PRO A 186 24.32 2.96 -6.79
CA PRO A 186 24.61 2.57 -8.17
C PRO A 186 23.37 2.43 -9.04
N TYR A 187 22.21 2.96 -8.61
CA TYR A 187 20.96 2.82 -9.33
C TYR A 187 20.59 4.08 -10.10
N PRO A 188 20.03 3.91 -11.33
CA PRO A 188 19.65 5.05 -12.14
C PRO A 188 18.54 5.86 -11.46
N PRO A 189 18.59 7.19 -11.58
CA PRO A 189 17.57 8.06 -10.99
C PRO A 189 16.24 8.02 -11.73
N ASP A 190 16.17 7.37 -12.89
CA ASP A 190 14.98 7.27 -13.75
C ASP A 190 14.67 5.81 -14.10
N THR A 191 13.46 5.59 -14.63
CA THR A 191 13.09 4.31 -15.21
C THR A 191 13.92 4.04 -16.47
N GLU A 192 14.19 2.78 -16.72
CA GLU A 192 15.01 2.34 -17.85
C GLU A 192 14.15 1.84 -19.01
N THR A 193 14.77 1.73 -20.19
CA THR A 193 14.11 1.22 -21.38
C THR A 193 14.87 0.01 -21.95
N HIS A 194 14.17 -1.08 -22.19
CA HIS A 194 14.68 -2.24 -22.90
C HIS A 194 13.92 -2.41 -24.22
N GLY A 195 14.62 -2.24 -25.34
CA GLY A 195 13.97 -2.06 -26.64
C GLY A 195 13.10 -0.80 -26.64
N ASP A 196 11.81 -0.94 -26.91
CA ASP A 196 10.84 0.15 -26.86
C ASP A 196 9.99 0.14 -25.57
N THR A 197 10.32 -0.72 -24.61
CA THR A 197 9.53 -0.93 -23.39
C THR A 197 10.22 -0.37 -22.17
N GLU A 198 9.57 0.58 -21.52
CA GLU A 198 10.02 1.14 -20.25
C GLU A 198 9.75 0.16 -19.11
N PHE A 199 10.68 0.03 -18.18
CA PHE A 199 10.58 -0.85 -17.01
C PHE A 199 11.09 -0.19 -15.73
N CYS A 200 10.78 -0.78 -14.57
CA CYS A 200 11.27 -0.33 -13.26
C CYS A 200 12.53 -1.12 -12.86
N PRO A 201 13.72 -0.49 -12.79
CA PRO A 201 14.97 -1.15 -12.37
C PRO A 201 14.88 -1.77 -10.97
N PHE A 202 14.31 -1.06 -9.99
CA PHE A 202 14.16 -1.56 -8.63
C PHE A 202 13.24 -2.78 -8.55
N TYR A 203 12.17 -2.81 -9.36
CA TYR A 203 11.29 -3.97 -9.39
C TYR A 203 11.93 -5.15 -10.13
N ALA A 204 12.73 -4.88 -11.16
CA ALA A 204 13.53 -5.92 -11.80
C ALA A 204 14.56 -6.54 -10.84
N GLY A 205 15.22 -5.70 -10.00
CA GLY A 205 16.11 -6.18 -8.94
C GLY A 205 15.39 -7.06 -7.93
N TYR A 206 14.22 -6.65 -7.46
CA TYR A 206 13.41 -7.46 -6.56
C TYR A 206 13.04 -8.84 -7.18
N LEU A 207 12.67 -8.86 -8.46
CA LEU A 207 12.35 -10.12 -9.16
C LEU A 207 13.59 -11.01 -9.38
N GLU A 208 14.81 -10.44 -9.46
CA GLU A 208 16.06 -11.21 -9.51
C GLU A 208 16.32 -11.97 -8.21
N ASP A 209 15.95 -11.35 -7.06
CA ASP A 209 16.16 -11.91 -5.72
C ASP A 209 15.08 -12.93 -5.33
N LEU A 210 13.97 -13.02 -6.07
CA LEU A 210 12.93 -14.01 -5.80
C LEU A 210 13.42 -15.43 -6.14
N PRO A 211 13.16 -16.42 -5.27
CA PRO A 211 13.46 -17.80 -5.59
C PRO A 211 12.60 -18.31 -6.76
N GLU A 212 13.17 -19.19 -7.59
CA GLU A 212 12.47 -19.76 -8.77
C GLU A 212 11.18 -20.50 -8.43
N ASP A 213 11.06 -21.03 -7.23
CA ASP A 213 9.88 -21.76 -6.74
C ASP A 213 8.80 -20.85 -6.11
N GLY A 214 9.10 -19.57 -5.88
CA GLY A 214 8.15 -18.56 -5.40
C GLY A 214 7.62 -18.79 -3.97
N ASN A 215 8.18 -19.75 -3.22
CA ASN A 215 7.60 -20.23 -1.97
C ASN A 215 8.11 -19.56 -0.69
N THR A 216 9.14 -18.70 -0.73
CA THR A 216 9.67 -18.02 0.45
C THR A 216 9.95 -16.54 0.16
N PRO A 217 8.97 -15.65 0.40
CA PRO A 217 9.15 -14.20 0.21
C PRO A 217 10.31 -13.61 1.02
N GLU A 218 10.65 -14.21 2.15
CA GLU A 218 11.73 -13.78 3.04
C GLU A 218 13.09 -13.78 2.34
N VAL A 219 13.32 -14.69 1.42
CA VAL A 219 14.58 -14.76 0.63
C VAL A 219 14.74 -13.54 -0.30
N ALA A 220 13.66 -12.82 -0.58
CA ALA A 220 13.70 -11.60 -1.41
C ALA A 220 14.09 -10.32 -0.63
N VAL A 221 14.41 -10.43 0.66
CA VAL A 221 14.95 -9.32 1.45
C VAL A 221 16.47 -9.28 1.27
N PRO A 222 17.03 -8.23 0.65
CA PRO A 222 18.42 -8.22 0.25
C PRO A 222 19.38 -7.79 1.38
N PHE A 223 18.93 -7.72 2.63
CA PHE A 223 19.72 -7.32 3.80
C PHE A 223 19.29 -8.09 5.05
N GLU A 224 20.17 -8.13 6.05
CA GLU A 224 19.92 -8.82 7.34
C GLU A 224 19.04 -7.95 8.24
N TYR A 225 17.71 -7.97 8.03
CA TYR A 225 16.75 -7.13 8.74
C TYR A 225 16.72 -7.37 10.25
N GLU A 226 16.94 -8.59 10.71
CA GLU A 226 17.00 -8.94 12.13
C GLU A 226 18.08 -8.13 12.88
N ALA A 227 19.23 -7.88 12.23
CA ALA A 227 20.29 -7.10 12.82
C ALA A 227 19.96 -5.59 12.97
N HIS A 228 18.99 -5.10 12.20
CA HIS A 228 18.51 -3.71 12.28
C HIS A 228 17.48 -3.50 13.40
N GLY A 229 16.87 -4.56 13.90
CA GLY A 229 15.71 -4.45 14.76
C GLY A 229 14.50 -3.85 14.03
N HIS A 230 14.13 -2.61 14.34
CA HIS A 230 13.04 -1.93 13.63
C HIS A 230 13.55 -1.26 12.33
N VAL A 231 12.88 -1.57 11.20
CA VAL A 231 13.13 -0.95 9.89
C VAL A 231 12.00 0.05 9.58
N GLY A 232 12.27 1.33 9.77
CA GLY A 232 11.35 2.42 9.44
C GLY A 232 11.33 2.71 7.92
N PRO A 233 10.35 3.52 7.45
CA PRO A 233 10.17 3.78 6.01
C PRO A 233 11.40 4.39 5.32
N ASP A 234 12.10 5.31 5.97
CA ASP A 234 13.29 5.95 5.39
C ASP A 234 14.48 5.00 5.32
N GLU A 235 14.66 4.19 6.33
CA GLU A 235 15.70 3.17 6.37
C GLU A 235 15.42 2.06 5.35
N LEU A 236 14.17 1.61 5.23
CA LEU A 236 13.74 0.65 4.22
C LEU A 236 14.10 1.13 2.80
N VAL A 237 13.82 2.41 2.50
CA VAL A 237 14.17 2.97 1.18
C VAL A 237 15.68 2.93 0.97
N ARG A 238 16.46 3.34 1.94
CA ARG A 238 17.94 3.31 1.83
C ARG A 238 18.47 1.90 1.66
N LEU A 239 18.05 0.97 2.50
CA LEU A 239 18.51 -0.42 2.46
C LEU A 239 18.11 -1.11 1.15
N ALA A 240 16.83 -1.09 0.80
CA ALA A 240 16.36 -1.76 -0.41
C ALA A 240 16.93 -1.12 -1.69
N ALA A 241 16.93 0.22 -1.78
CA ALA A 241 17.46 0.91 -2.95
C ALA A 241 18.96 0.71 -3.12
N SER A 242 19.77 0.67 -2.06
CA SER A 242 21.22 0.40 -2.15
C SER A 242 21.51 -1.00 -2.72
N HIS A 243 20.64 -1.96 -2.51
CA HIS A 243 20.71 -3.30 -3.10
C HIS A 243 20.00 -3.39 -4.47
N GLY A 244 19.31 -2.30 -4.89
CA GLY A 244 18.60 -2.22 -6.13
C GLY A 244 17.27 -2.94 -6.15
N SER A 245 16.75 -3.23 -5.01
CA SER A 245 15.46 -3.87 -4.85
C SER A 245 14.35 -2.86 -4.59
N CYS A 246 13.11 -3.20 -4.97
CA CYS A 246 11.95 -2.33 -4.79
C CYS A 246 11.56 -2.23 -3.31
N PRO A 247 11.65 -1.05 -2.64
CA PRO A 247 11.36 -0.94 -1.22
C PRO A 247 9.93 -1.39 -0.84
N HIS A 248 8.93 -1.09 -1.67
CA HIS A 248 7.56 -1.53 -1.42
C HIS A 248 7.40 -3.05 -1.53
N SER A 249 8.13 -3.71 -2.44
CA SER A 249 8.08 -5.17 -2.55
C SER A 249 8.84 -5.85 -1.41
N VAL A 250 10.00 -5.29 -1.02
CA VAL A 250 10.76 -5.73 0.15
C VAL A 250 9.94 -5.57 1.43
N MET A 251 9.21 -4.45 1.59
CA MET A 251 8.29 -4.26 2.71
C MET A 251 7.26 -5.41 2.78
N GLY A 252 6.69 -5.79 1.64
CA GLY A 252 5.75 -6.93 1.58
C GLY A 252 6.38 -8.27 1.94
N ALA A 253 7.64 -8.48 1.57
CA ALA A 253 8.39 -9.69 1.94
C ALA A 253 8.74 -9.74 3.43
N LEU A 254 8.96 -8.59 4.07
CA LEU A 254 9.24 -8.48 5.51
C LEU A 254 8.01 -8.73 6.39
N VAL A 255 6.80 -8.45 5.88
CA VAL A 255 5.56 -8.55 6.67
C VAL A 255 5.38 -9.90 7.38
N PRO A 256 5.57 -11.06 6.74
CA PRO A 256 5.46 -12.36 7.41
C PRO A 256 6.70 -12.74 8.24
N ALA A 257 7.82 -12.03 8.09
CA ALA A 257 9.13 -12.43 8.60
C ALA A 257 9.53 -11.73 9.91
N VAL A 258 8.89 -10.61 10.27
CA VAL A 258 9.26 -9.81 11.45
C VAL A 258 8.35 -10.08 12.64
N ASP A 259 8.89 -9.86 13.85
CA ASP A 259 8.15 -10.01 15.11
C ASP A 259 7.04 -8.96 15.28
N VAL A 260 7.28 -7.71 14.81
CA VAL A 260 6.37 -6.59 15.01
C VAL A 260 6.06 -5.88 13.70
N VAL A 261 4.80 -5.84 13.33
CA VAL A 261 4.30 -5.06 12.18
C VAL A 261 3.52 -3.85 12.72
N ILE A 262 3.94 -2.65 12.34
CA ILE A 262 3.30 -1.41 12.76
C ILE A 262 2.55 -0.81 11.55
N GLY A 263 1.25 -0.61 11.67
CA GLY A 263 0.42 -0.10 10.59
C GLY A 263 -0.72 0.79 11.09
N ASN A 264 -1.52 1.25 10.16
CA ASN A 264 -2.77 1.92 10.48
C ASN A 264 -3.97 1.01 10.18
N TYR A 265 -5.16 1.41 10.61
CA TYR A 265 -6.38 0.63 10.41
C TYR A 265 -6.68 0.29 8.95
N TYR A 266 -6.18 1.08 7.99
CA TYR A 266 -6.28 0.79 6.57
C TYR A 266 -5.65 -0.57 6.23
N HIS A 267 -4.50 -0.91 6.83
CA HIS A 267 -3.80 -2.16 6.55
C HIS A 267 -4.55 -3.43 7.02
N ALA A 268 -5.46 -3.31 7.97
CA ALA A 268 -6.24 -4.45 8.47
C ALA A 268 -7.67 -4.51 7.91
N PHE A 269 -8.24 -3.36 7.53
CA PHE A 269 -9.67 -3.27 7.25
C PHE A 269 -10.02 -2.80 5.83
N ASP A 270 -9.04 -2.32 5.03
CA ASP A 270 -9.28 -2.07 3.61
C ASP A 270 -9.27 -3.39 2.84
N PRO A 271 -10.38 -3.75 2.15
CA PRO A 271 -10.51 -5.05 1.50
C PRO A 271 -9.42 -5.32 0.44
N VAL A 272 -9.00 -4.29 -0.29
CA VAL A 272 -7.98 -4.43 -1.35
C VAL A 272 -6.61 -4.66 -0.73
N THR A 273 -6.24 -3.87 0.28
CA THR A 273 -4.96 -4.01 0.99
C THR A 273 -4.87 -5.35 1.71
N THR A 274 -5.93 -5.76 2.38
CA THR A 274 -5.99 -7.05 3.08
C THR A 274 -5.85 -8.20 2.10
N ALA A 275 -6.55 -8.17 0.96
CA ALA A 275 -6.49 -9.26 -0.03
C ALA A 275 -5.11 -9.37 -0.72
N THR A 276 -4.35 -8.27 -0.82
CA THR A 276 -3.11 -8.23 -1.63
C THR A 276 -1.83 -8.11 -0.83
N PHE A 277 -1.89 -7.73 0.45
CA PHE A 277 -0.69 -7.37 1.20
C PHE A 277 -0.66 -7.89 2.64
N THR A 278 -1.71 -7.67 3.42
CA THR A 278 -1.70 -7.92 4.87
C THR A 278 -2.61 -9.06 5.35
N GLY A 279 -3.32 -9.73 4.44
CA GLY A 279 -4.28 -10.78 4.82
C GLY A 279 -3.66 -11.94 5.61
N ALA A 280 -2.40 -12.26 5.34
CA ALA A 280 -1.66 -13.28 6.07
C ALA A 280 -1.35 -12.90 7.53
N LEU A 281 -1.50 -11.62 7.91
CA LEU A 281 -1.33 -11.16 9.29
C LEU A 281 -2.59 -11.32 10.15
N LEU A 282 -3.72 -11.66 9.56
CA LEU A 282 -5.00 -11.72 10.25
C LEU A 282 -5.39 -13.17 10.52
N ASP A 283 -4.55 -13.87 11.26
CA ASP A 283 -4.74 -15.25 11.67
C ASP A 283 -4.61 -15.44 13.21
N GLU A 284 -4.75 -16.68 13.66
CA GLU A 284 -4.73 -17.06 15.08
C GLU A 284 -3.36 -16.87 15.73
N SER A 285 -2.28 -16.73 14.93
CA SER A 285 -0.91 -16.55 15.41
C SER A 285 -0.52 -15.08 15.58
N THR A 286 -1.44 -14.16 15.37
CA THR A 286 -1.15 -12.73 15.43
C THR A 286 -1.75 -12.07 16.66
N PHE A 287 -0.89 -11.46 17.49
CA PHE A 287 -1.29 -10.60 18.61
C PHE A 287 -1.64 -9.20 18.08
N VAL A 288 -2.91 -8.86 18.03
CA VAL A 288 -3.38 -7.60 17.44
C VAL A 288 -3.55 -6.51 18.50
N VAL A 289 -2.90 -5.36 18.28
CA VAL A 289 -3.04 -4.16 19.12
C VAL A 289 -3.80 -3.09 18.34
N CYS A 290 -4.95 -2.66 18.84
CA CYS A 290 -5.74 -1.56 18.30
C CYS A 290 -5.58 -0.32 19.17
N ASP A 291 -4.66 0.58 18.81
CA ASP A 291 -4.46 1.85 19.51
C ASP A 291 -5.56 2.86 19.17
N GLU A 292 -6.01 3.65 20.16
CA GLU A 292 -7.16 4.55 20.01
C GLU A 292 -8.41 3.81 19.47
N ALA A 293 -8.72 2.66 20.06
CA ALA A 293 -9.77 1.75 19.59
C ALA A 293 -11.17 2.40 19.49
N HIS A 294 -11.40 3.53 20.17
CA HIS A 294 -12.62 4.32 20.01
C HIS A 294 -12.78 4.91 18.60
N MET A 295 -11.68 4.99 17.82
CA MET A 295 -11.67 5.42 16.42
C MET A 295 -11.87 4.27 15.43
N LEU A 296 -11.87 3.02 15.89
CA LEU A 296 -11.93 1.84 15.01
C LEU A 296 -13.21 1.84 14.15
N GLU A 297 -14.36 1.95 14.79
CA GLU A 297 -15.64 1.88 14.07
C GLU A 297 -15.80 3.01 13.03
N PRO A 298 -15.57 4.31 13.35
CA PRO A 298 -15.65 5.35 12.34
C PRO A 298 -14.66 5.14 11.19
N ARG A 299 -13.44 4.66 11.46
CA ARG A 299 -12.43 4.42 10.42
C ARG A 299 -12.80 3.27 9.50
N VAL A 300 -13.24 2.15 10.07
CA VAL A 300 -13.70 0.99 9.27
C VAL A 300 -14.91 1.37 8.44
N ARG A 301 -15.84 2.10 8.99
CA ARG A 301 -17.00 2.61 8.25
C ARG A 301 -16.59 3.48 7.06
N ASP A 302 -15.65 4.40 7.26
CA ASP A 302 -15.12 5.24 6.17
C ASP A 302 -14.45 4.42 5.06
N LEU A 303 -13.71 3.36 5.43
CA LEU A 303 -13.02 2.48 4.47
C LEU A 303 -13.95 1.63 3.61
N VAL A 304 -15.07 1.17 4.18
CA VAL A 304 -16.03 0.32 3.47
C VAL A 304 -17.23 1.11 2.90
N SER A 305 -17.19 2.45 2.99
CA SER A 305 -18.27 3.31 2.50
C SER A 305 -17.85 3.97 1.20
N ASP A 306 -18.62 3.74 0.15
CA ASP A 306 -18.54 4.51 -1.08
C ASP A 306 -19.30 5.82 -0.93
N ARG A 307 -18.66 6.94 -1.29
CA ARG A 307 -19.26 8.26 -1.28
C ARG A 307 -19.31 8.81 -2.69
N VAL A 308 -20.51 9.09 -3.16
CA VAL A 308 -20.71 9.79 -4.42
C VAL A 308 -21.04 11.25 -4.11
N ALA A 309 -20.25 12.17 -4.66
CA ALA A 309 -20.50 13.59 -4.47
C ALA A 309 -21.77 14.02 -5.25
N ASP A 310 -22.56 14.94 -4.68
CA ASP A 310 -23.72 15.51 -5.34
C ASP A 310 -23.38 16.16 -6.72
N ALA A 311 -22.18 16.75 -6.82
CA ALA A 311 -21.67 17.25 -8.11
C ALA A 311 -21.50 16.12 -9.14
N SER A 312 -20.89 15.00 -8.75
CA SER A 312 -20.70 13.84 -9.64
C SER A 312 -22.03 13.23 -10.10
N LEU A 313 -23.04 13.22 -9.23
CA LEU A 313 -24.39 12.79 -9.58
C LEU A 313 -25.03 13.73 -10.60
N ARG A 314 -24.91 15.06 -10.43
CA ARG A 314 -25.40 16.05 -11.38
C ARG A 314 -24.70 15.96 -12.73
N ASP A 315 -23.39 15.74 -12.72
CA ASP A 315 -22.61 15.55 -13.95
C ASP A 315 -23.07 14.29 -14.68
N ALA A 316 -23.27 13.17 -13.96
CA ALA A 316 -23.79 11.93 -14.51
C ALA A 316 -25.19 12.11 -15.12
N VAL A 317 -26.12 12.80 -14.42
CA VAL A 317 -27.45 13.13 -14.95
C VAL A 317 -27.35 14.00 -16.20
N THR A 318 -26.42 14.94 -16.24
CA THR A 318 -26.18 15.83 -17.39
C THR A 318 -25.68 15.03 -18.60
N GLU A 319 -24.73 14.15 -18.39
CA GLU A 319 -24.20 13.27 -19.46
C GLU A 319 -25.26 12.29 -19.97
N LEU A 320 -26.00 11.63 -19.06
CA LEU A 320 -27.12 10.76 -19.43
C LEU A 320 -28.17 11.53 -20.23
N THR A 321 -28.48 12.76 -19.86
CA THR A 321 -29.45 13.60 -20.58
C THR A 321 -28.95 13.94 -21.98
N ARG A 322 -27.68 14.22 -22.17
CA ARG A 322 -27.08 14.45 -23.48
C ARG A 322 -27.19 13.24 -24.41
N VAL A 323 -27.02 12.02 -23.85
CA VAL A 323 -27.14 10.77 -24.61
C VAL A 323 -28.61 10.44 -24.93
N ILE A 324 -29.51 10.60 -23.98
CA ILE A 324 -30.94 10.27 -24.10
C ILE A 324 -31.67 11.23 -25.06
N GLN A 325 -31.36 12.54 -25.02
CA GLN A 325 -32.07 13.56 -25.75
C GLN A 325 -32.11 13.35 -27.28
N PRO A 326 -31.01 13.04 -27.99
CA PRO A 326 -31.04 12.73 -29.42
C PRO A 326 -31.88 11.48 -29.74
N LEU A 327 -31.85 10.48 -28.87
CA LEU A 327 -32.56 9.21 -29.05
C LEU A 327 -34.09 9.39 -28.98
N THR A 328 -34.54 10.22 -28.05
CA THR A 328 -35.99 10.50 -27.85
C THR A 328 -36.54 11.40 -28.97
N LEU A 329 -35.78 12.41 -29.40
CA LEU A 329 -36.21 13.30 -30.50
C LEU A 329 -36.38 12.57 -31.84
N THR A 330 -35.54 11.57 -32.13
CA THR A 330 -35.64 10.75 -33.32
C THR A 330 -36.80 9.72 -33.24
N ALA A 331 -37.17 9.25 -32.04
CA ALA A 331 -38.31 8.38 -31.83
C ALA A 331 -39.64 9.14 -32.09
N ASP A 332 -39.78 10.37 -31.57
CA ASP A 332 -40.93 11.23 -31.77
C ASP A 332 -41.16 11.70 -33.22
N SER A 333 -40.08 11.85 -33.98
CA SER A 333 -40.14 12.23 -35.37
C SER A 333 -40.62 11.09 -36.30
N SER A 334 -40.35 9.84 -35.94
CA SER A 334 -40.83 8.66 -36.66
C SER A 334 -42.31 8.39 -36.49
N ASP A 335 -42.92 8.85 -35.41
CA ASP A 335 -44.35 8.64 -35.09
C ASP A 335 -45.27 9.77 -35.67
N ARG A 336 -44.65 10.92 -36.05
CA ARG A 336 -45.36 12.11 -36.59
C ARG A 336 -45.48 12.19 -38.10
N SER A 337 -45.10 11.16 -38.84
CA SER A 337 -45.16 11.16 -40.31
C SER A 337 -46.56 11.07 -40.95
N SER A 338 -47.63 11.39 -40.21
CA SER A 338 -49.01 11.34 -40.74
C SER A 338 -49.88 12.58 -40.50
N ASP A 339 -49.33 13.76 -40.14
CA ASP A 339 -50.17 14.97 -40.16
C ASP A 339 -49.37 16.23 -40.56
N ASP A 340 -49.84 16.85 -41.66
CA ASP A 340 -49.28 18.03 -42.32
C ASP A 340 -49.37 19.28 -41.45
N THR A 341 -48.26 19.77 -40.87
CA THR A 341 -48.11 21.23 -40.65
C THR A 341 -46.64 21.59 -40.63
N GLN A 342 -46.17 22.32 -41.64
CA GLN A 342 -44.85 22.86 -41.80
C GLN A 342 -44.43 23.78 -40.64
N VAL A 343 -43.45 23.36 -39.85
CA VAL A 343 -42.60 24.25 -39.06
C VAL A 343 -41.17 24.06 -39.57
N THR A 344 -40.66 25.11 -40.18
CA THR A 344 -39.32 25.15 -40.76
C THR A 344 -38.27 25.21 -39.66
N ALA A 345 -37.81 24.03 -39.21
CA ALA A 345 -36.51 23.90 -38.55
C ALA A 345 -35.45 23.70 -39.65
N SER A 346 -34.31 24.31 -39.51
CA SER A 346 -33.24 24.25 -40.53
C SER A 346 -32.77 22.79 -40.71
N ALA A 347 -32.80 22.33 -41.97
CA ALA A 347 -32.47 20.96 -42.38
C ALA A 347 -31.09 20.46 -41.90
N ASP A 348 -30.17 21.36 -41.61
CA ASP A 348 -28.81 21.04 -41.14
C ASP A 348 -28.80 20.57 -39.68
N ALA A 349 -29.68 21.07 -38.81
CA ALA A 349 -29.78 20.67 -37.41
C ALA A 349 -30.44 19.29 -37.23
N GLU A 350 -31.44 18.96 -38.06
CA GLU A 350 -32.10 17.64 -38.05
C GLU A 350 -31.18 16.54 -38.59
N THR A 351 -30.34 16.83 -39.57
CA THR A 351 -29.39 15.87 -40.13
C THR A 351 -28.27 15.54 -39.16
N THR A 352 -27.77 16.51 -38.41
CA THR A 352 -26.73 16.29 -37.40
C THR A 352 -27.25 15.51 -36.21
N ALA A 353 -28.43 15.85 -35.70
CA ALA A 353 -29.06 15.13 -34.57
C ALA A 353 -29.42 13.66 -34.92
N SER A 354 -29.75 13.38 -36.18
CA SER A 354 -30.04 12.03 -36.65
C SER A 354 -28.76 11.19 -36.75
N ALA A 355 -27.64 11.76 -37.21
CA ALA A 355 -26.37 11.05 -37.27
C ALA A 355 -25.80 10.74 -35.87
N ASP A 356 -25.91 11.68 -34.92
CA ASP A 356 -25.51 11.49 -33.54
C ASP A 356 -26.35 10.38 -32.88
N ALA A 357 -27.67 10.37 -33.10
CA ALA A 357 -28.55 9.34 -32.56
C ALA A 357 -28.27 7.93 -33.13
N GLU A 358 -27.86 7.81 -34.37
CA GLU A 358 -27.52 6.54 -35.01
C GLU A 358 -26.19 5.97 -34.45
N THR A 359 -25.21 6.85 -34.26
CA THR A 359 -23.92 6.50 -33.62
C THR A 359 -24.12 6.03 -32.19
N ILE A 360 -24.90 6.78 -31.39
CA ILE A 360 -25.22 6.42 -30.00
C ILE A 360 -25.96 5.09 -29.93
N ARG A 361 -26.91 4.83 -30.83
CA ARG A 361 -27.61 3.51 -30.85
C ARG A 361 -26.68 2.37 -31.16
N ALA A 362 -25.71 2.56 -32.06
CA ALA A 362 -24.75 1.52 -32.37
C ALA A 362 -23.83 1.20 -31.17
N GLU A 363 -23.36 2.22 -30.48
CA GLU A 363 -22.54 2.06 -29.27
C GLU A 363 -23.33 1.40 -28.11
N LEU A 364 -24.57 1.79 -27.91
CA LEU A 364 -25.43 1.18 -26.90
C LEU A 364 -25.73 -0.31 -27.20
N ALA A 365 -25.95 -0.63 -28.49
CA ALA A 365 -26.18 -2.02 -28.92
C ALA A 365 -24.93 -2.90 -28.72
N ASP A 366 -23.72 -2.34 -28.95
CA ASP A 366 -22.46 -3.04 -28.72
C ASP A 366 -22.22 -3.27 -27.22
N ALA A 367 -22.70 -2.36 -26.37
CA ALA A 367 -22.59 -2.46 -24.93
C ALA A 367 -23.75 -3.26 -24.25
N ASP A 368 -24.72 -3.77 -25.04
CA ASP A 368 -25.94 -4.45 -24.55
C ASP A 368 -26.76 -3.58 -23.57
N VAL A 369 -26.82 -2.26 -23.82
CA VAL A 369 -27.54 -1.25 -23.03
C VAL A 369 -28.72 -0.69 -23.82
N THR A 370 -29.88 -0.57 -23.20
CA THR A 370 -31.08 -0.03 -23.83
C THR A 370 -31.35 1.42 -23.43
N LEU A 371 -32.15 2.14 -24.21
CA LEU A 371 -32.64 3.48 -23.84
C LEU A 371 -33.40 3.46 -22.50
N GLU A 372 -34.21 2.42 -22.28
CA GLU A 372 -34.92 2.23 -21.01
C GLU A 372 -34.00 2.09 -19.81
N ASP A 373 -32.85 1.42 -20.00
CA ASP A 373 -31.84 1.30 -18.94
C ASP A 373 -31.22 2.66 -18.61
N LEU A 374 -30.90 3.48 -19.62
CA LEU A 374 -30.40 4.83 -19.42
C LEU A 374 -31.42 5.75 -18.72
N GLU A 375 -32.69 5.67 -19.11
CA GLU A 375 -33.75 6.43 -18.47
C GLU A 375 -34.01 5.98 -17.01
N ARG A 376 -33.92 4.68 -16.75
CA ARG A 376 -34.02 4.13 -15.41
C ARG A 376 -32.86 4.59 -14.51
N VAL A 377 -31.61 4.57 -15.02
CA VAL A 377 -30.45 5.08 -14.30
C VAL A 377 -30.57 6.57 -14.04
N ARG A 378 -30.97 7.36 -15.04
CA ARG A 378 -31.20 8.81 -14.85
C ARG A 378 -32.29 9.11 -13.81
N ALA A 379 -33.34 8.32 -13.76
CA ALA A 379 -34.44 8.51 -12.81
C ALA A 379 -34.07 8.07 -11.38
N PHE A 380 -33.06 7.21 -11.23
CA PHE A 380 -32.57 6.79 -9.93
C PHE A 380 -31.77 7.89 -9.22
N TYR A 381 -31.04 8.69 -9.98
CA TYR A 381 -30.25 9.83 -9.48
C TYR A 381 -31.07 11.14 -9.48
#